data_50f1bdbc1ad71ec0f3652ada295ae0c9
#
_entry.id   50f1bdbc1ad71ec0f3652ada295ae0c9
#
_cell.length_a   1.000
_cell.length_b   1.000
_cell.length_c   1.000
_cell.angle_alpha   90.00
_cell.angle_beta   90.00
_cell.angle_gamma   90.00
#
_symmetry.space_group_name_H-M   'P 1'
#
loop_
_entity.id
_entity.type
_entity.pdbx_description
1 polymer ?
#
loop_
_entity_poly.entity_id
_entity_poly.type
_entity_poly.pdbx_seq_one_letter_code
_entity_poly.pdbx_strand_id
1 'polypeptide(L)'
;MRRGTLALGGLVLALVALPGGAGAAGDPQAGKKKAYECLGCHGSAGYGNVYPSYHVPKVGGQQAQYIVKALKAYRSGDRQHPTMEAQAKALSDQDIRDIAAYYARMGGQLGPVAEGE
;
A
#
# COMPACT_ATOMS: atom_id res chain seq x y z
N MET A 1 -24.58 -70.70 -2.53
CA MET A 1 -23.85 -69.68 -3.25
C MET A 1 -24.24 -68.27 -2.69
N ARG A 2 -23.42 -67.68 -1.82
CA ARG A 2 -23.66 -66.33 -1.23
C ARG A 2 -22.74 -65.39 -1.92
N ARG A 3 -23.30 -64.42 -2.66
CA ARG A 3 -22.57 -63.37 -3.29
C ARG A 3 -22.39 -62.19 -2.28
N GLY A 4 -21.16 -62.04 -1.82
CA GLY A 4 -20.79 -60.88 -0.98
C GLY A 4 -20.60 -59.62 -1.81
N THR A 5 -21.36 -58.61 -1.49
CA THR A 5 -21.19 -57.23 -2.03
C THR A 5 -20.17 -56.48 -1.19
N LEU A 6 -19.00 -56.19 -1.76
CA LEU A 6 -18.04 -55.25 -1.16
C LEU A 6 -18.52 -53.84 -1.42
N ALA A 7 -18.87 -53.13 -0.35
CA ALA A 7 -19.10 -51.68 -0.42
C ALA A 7 -17.76 -50.95 -0.29
N LEU A 8 -17.31 -50.29 -1.37
CA LEU A 8 -16.20 -49.35 -1.31
C LEU A 8 -16.70 -48.04 -0.67
N GLY A 9 -16.30 -47.82 0.58
CA GLY A 9 -16.48 -46.54 1.25
C GLY A 9 -15.48 -45.53 0.72
N GLY A 10 -15.96 -44.60 -0.12
CA GLY A 10 -15.17 -43.48 -0.57
C GLY A 10 -14.95 -42.46 0.54
N LEU A 11 -13.69 -42.30 0.97
CA LEU A 11 -13.27 -41.26 1.91
C LEU A 11 -13.21 -39.92 1.18
N VAL A 12 -14.23 -39.09 1.36
CA VAL A 12 -14.23 -37.71 0.83
C VAL A 12 -13.38 -36.84 1.75
N LEU A 13 -12.17 -36.52 1.31
CA LEU A 13 -11.30 -35.59 1.99
C LEU A 13 -11.81 -34.16 1.72
N ALA A 14 -12.54 -33.58 2.68
CA ALA A 14 -12.96 -32.20 2.62
C ALA A 14 -11.73 -31.28 2.83
N LEU A 15 -11.28 -30.67 1.75
CA LEU A 15 -10.23 -29.67 1.79
C LEU A 15 -10.82 -28.37 2.42
N VAL A 16 -10.58 -28.18 3.70
CA VAL A 16 -10.94 -26.92 4.40
C VAL A 16 -9.96 -25.84 3.91
N ALA A 17 -10.40 -25.02 2.97
CA ALA A 17 -9.69 -23.81 2.60
C ALA A 17 -9.76 -22.83 3.77
N LEU A 18 -8.65 -22.66 4.49
CA LEU A 18 -8.48 -21.58 5.47
C LEU A 18 -8.51 -20.25 4.70
N PRO A 19 -9.36 -19.29 5.08
CA PRO A 19 -9.27 -17.96 4.52
C PRO A 19 -7.94 -17.36 5.00
N GLY A 20 -6.93 -17.37 4.13
CA GLY A 20 -5.73 -16.60 4.33
C GLY A 20 -6.16 -15.14 4.49
N GLY A 21 -5.92 -14.54 5.66
CA GLY A 21 -6.17 -13.15 5.94
C GLY A 21 -5.27 -12.27 5.07
N ALA A 22 -5.62 -12.12 3.78
CA ALA A 22 -5.13 -11.02 2.98
C ALA A 22 -5.66 -9.75 3.64
N GLY A 23 -4.79 -8.99 4.30
CA GLY A 23 -5.15 -7.68 4.83
C GLY A 23 -5.89 -6.92 3.73
N ALA A 24 -7.04 -6.34 4.07
CA ALA A 24 -7.91 -5.69 3.10
C ALA A 24 -7.10 -4.79 2.16
N ALA A 25 -7.32 -4.95 0.88
CA ALA A 25 -6.68 -4.09 -0.13
C ALA A 25 -7.02 -2.62 0.16
N GLY A 26 -6.09 -1.70 -0.16
CA GLY A 26 -6.35 -0.28 0.02
C GLY A 26 -7.42 0.23 -0.95
N ASP A 27 -8.29 1.11 -0.46
CA ASP A 27 -9.29 1.80 -1.28
C ASP A 27 -8.72 3.16 -1.75
N PRO A 28 -8.49 3.35 -3.06
CA PRO A 28 -7.94 4.60 -3.58
C PRO A 28 -8.89 5.80 -3.45
N GLN A 29 -10.20 5.60 -3.36
CA GLN A 29 -11.15 6.70 -3.15
C GLN A 29 -11.10 7.20 -1.70
N ALA A 30 -11.03 6.28 -0.74
CA ALA A 30 -10.76 6.63 0.65
C ALA A 30 -9.36 7.27 0.78
N GLY A 31 -8.36 6.71 0.09
CA GLY A 31 -7.00 7.21 0.05
C GLY A 31 -6.89 8.65 -0.46
N LYS A 32 -7.67 9.02 -1.48
CA LYS A 32 -7.72 10.39 -2.01
C LYS A 32 -8.10 11.40 -0.91
N LYS A 33 -9.07 11.07 -0.08
CA LYS A 33 -9.50 11.95 1.02
C LYS A 33 -8.45 12.03 2.11
N LYS A 34 -7.84 10.89 2.47
CA LYS A 34 -6.83 10.78 3.53
C LYS A 34 -5.49 11.40 3.14
N ALA A 35 -5.15 11.37 1.86
CA ALA A 35 -3.92 11.95 1.32
C ALA A 35 -3.98 13.48 1.19
N TYR A 36 -5.06 14.15 1.58
CA TYR A 36 -5.22 15.59 1.41
C TYR A 36 -4.04 16.39 1.98
N GLU A 37 -3.60 16.06 3.19
CA GLU A 37 -2.46 16.72 3.83
C GLU A 37 -1.12 16.37 3.17
N CYS A 38 -1.03 15.20 2.57
CA CYS A 38 0.18 14.76 1.86
C CYS A 38 0.40 15.55 0.56
N LEU A 39 -0.70 15.95 -0.10
CA LEU A 39 -0.67 16.64 -1.38
C LEU A 39 0.03 18.01 -1.30
N GLY A 40 -0.03 18.68 -0.16
CA GLY A 40 0.63 19.97 0.05
C GLY A 40 2.15 19.91 -0.11
N CYS A 41 2.75 18.78 0.19
CA CYS A 41 4.18 18.56 0.06
C CYS A 41 4.54 17.67 -1.14
N HIS A 42 3.85 16.54 -1.30
CA HIS A 42 4.15 15.55 -2.34
C HIS A 42 3.45 15.82 -3.68
N GLY A 43 2.56 16.81 -3.73
CA GLY A 43 1.85 17.21 -4.94
C GLY A 43 0.68 16.29 -5.31
N SER A 44 -0.11 16.77 -6.26
CA SER A 44 -1.19 16.03 -6.92
C SER A 44 -0.76 15.55 -8.29
N ALA A 45 -1.61 14.75 -8.97
CA ALA A 45 -1.34 14.30 -10.34
C ALA A 45 -0.95 15.47 -11.24
N GLY A 46 0.22 15.39 -11.86
CA GLY A 46 0.76 16.43 -12.76
C GLY A 46 1.39 17.64 -12.05
N TYR A 47 1.36 17.70 -10.74
CA TYR A 47 1.96 18.81 -9.97
C TYR A 47 3.00 18.28 -8.98
N GLY A 48 4.18 18.84 -8.97
CA GLY A 48 5.24 18.56 -7.99
C GLY A 48 5.51 19.78 -7.11
N ASN A 49 6.00 19.56 -5.91
CA ASN A 49 6.41 20.66 -5.04
C ASN A 49 7.70 21.30 -5.57
N VAL A 50 7.66 22.59 -5.74
CA VAL A 50 8.77 23.43 -6.23
C VAL A 50 9.48 24.22 -5.12
N TYR A 51 9.53 23.72 -3.90
CA TYR A 51 10.32 24.38 -2.86
C TYR A 51 11.81 24.23 -3.18
N PRO A 52 12.51 25.33 -3.48
CA PRO A 52 13.90 25.25 -3.97
C PRO A 52 14.90 24.79 -2.91
N SER A 53 14.54 24.83 -1.63
CA SER A 53 15.42 24.48 -0.50
C SER A 53 15.02 23.20 0.24
N TYR A 54 13.91 22.54 -0.14
CA TYR A 54 13.40 21.36 0.53
C TYR A 54 12.96 20.30 -0.49
N HIS A 55 13.78 19.27 -0.63
CA HIS A 55 13.50 18.21 -1.59
C HIS A 55 12.42 17.26 -1.06
N VAL A 56 11.22 17.40 -1.60
CA VAL A 56 10.11 16.48 -1.31
C VAL A 56 9.97 15.50 -2.48
N PRO A 57 10.08 14.18 -2.24
CA PRO A 57 10.01 13.21 -3.32
C PRO A 57 8.61 13.16 -3.95
N LYS A 58 8.57 12.94 -5.26
CA LYS A 58 7.33 12.59 -5.95
C LYS A 58 6.91 11.19 -5.54
N VAL A 59 5.67 11.04 -5.08
CA VAL A 59 5.12 9.75 -4.62
C VAL A 59 4.11 9.19 -5.63
N GLY A 60 3.52 10.05 -6.47
CA GLY A 60 2.57 9.62 -7.51
C GLY A 60 3.19 8.61 -8.47
N GLY A 61 2.49 7.49 -8.71
CA GLY A 61 2.97 6.40 -9.56
C GLY A 61 3.91 5.41 -8.86
N GLN A 62 4.24 5.62 -7.59
CA GLN A 62 5.06 4.69 -6.81
C GLN A 62 4.28 3.40 -6.51
N GLN A 63 4.99 2.30 -6.37
CA GLN A 63 4.39 1.02 -6.02
C GLN A 63 3.71 1.08 -4.65
N ALA A 64 2.45 0.64 -4.57
CA ALA A 64 1.67 0.70 -3.33
C ALA A 64 2.37 0.00 -2.16
N GLN A 65 2.98 -1.17 -2.40
CA GLN A 65 3.69 -1.90 -1.35
C GLN A 65 4.90 -1.14 -0.81
N TYR A 66 5.60 -0.39 -1.67
CA TYR A 66 6.70 0.46 -1.22
C TYR A 66 6.20 1.59 -0.32
N ILE A 67 5.12 2.27 -0.71
CA ILE A 67 4.52 3.35 0.09
C ILE A 67 4.06 2.81 1.45
N VAL A 68 3.41 1.64 1.49
CA VAL A 68 3.00 0.99 2.74
C VAL A 68 4.20 0.74 3.65
N LYS A 69 5.27 0.15 3.12
CA LYS A 69 6.49 -0.12 3.89
C LYS A 69 7.14 1.16 4.40
N ALA A 70 7.24 2.18 3.55
CA ALA A 70 7.84 3.46 3.91
C ALA A 70 7.06 4.17 5.03
N LEU A 71 5.73 4.28 4.91
CA LEU A 71 4.90 4.91 5.93
C LEU A 71 4.92 4.14 7.25
N LYS A 72 4.92 2.81 7.22
CA LYS A 72 5.08 2.00 8.43
C LYS A 72 6.44 2.20 9.08
N ALA A 73 7.50 2.27 8.30
CA ALA A 73 8.85 2.51 8.81
C ALA A 73 8.99 3.92 9.44
N TYR A 74 8.39 4.95 8.85
CA TYR A 74 8.32 6.26 9.48
C TYR A 74 7.51 6.23 10.78
N ARG A 75 6.38 5.53 10.79
CA ARG A 75 5.53 5.43 11.99
C ARG A 75 6.22 4.72 13.14
N SER A 76 7.01 3.67 12.86
CA SER A 76 7.77 2.92 13.87
C SER A 76 9.06 3.61 14.30
N GLY A 77 9.58 4.57 13.51
CA GLY A 77 10.88 5.20 13.73
C GLY A 77 12.06 4.46 13.08
N ASP A 78 11.80 3.36 12.36
CA ASP A 78 12.84 2.62 11.62
C ASP A 78 13.42 3.45 10.46
N ARG A 79 12.64 4.39 9.95
CA ARG A 79 13.06 5.39 8.98
C ARG A 79 12.91 6.77 9.58
N GLN A 80 14.04 7.49 9.68
CA GLN A 80 14.08 8.78 10.36
C GLN A 80 13.83 9.94 9.39
N HIS A 81 12.78 10.69 9.65
CA HIS A 81 12.49 11.99 9.03
C HIS A 81 11.40 12.67 9.86
N PRO A 82 11.71 13.68 10.66
CA PRO A 82 10.78 14.22 11.67
C PRO A 82 9.40 14.58 11.11
N THR A 83 9.34 15.21 9.94
CA THR A 83 8.07 15.57 9.29
C THR A 83 7.26 14.32 8.92
N MET A 84 7.91 13.34 8.27
CA MET A 84 7.22 12.13 7.85
C MET A 84 6.82 11.23 9.03
N GLU A 85 7.62 11.19 10.08
CA GLU A 85 7.25 10.50 11.32
C GLU A 85 6.00 11.11 11.95
N ALA A 86 5.93 12.44 12.04
CA ALA A 86 4.75 13.14 12.57
C ALA A 86 3.49 12.81 11.73
N GLN A 87 3.59 12.84 10.41
CA GLN A 87 2.49 12.49 9.53
C GLN A 87 2.07 11.03 9.67
N ALA A 88 3.03 10.11 9.69
CA ALA A 88 2.75 8.68 9.72
C ALA A 88 2.19 8.19 11.07
N LYS A 89 2.53 8.85 12.18
CA LYS A 89 2.06 8.48 13.54
C LYS A 89 0.54 8.53 13.68
N ALA A 90 -0.13 9.43 12.95
CA ALA A 90 -1.58 9.58 12.99
C ALA A 90 -2.34 8.54 12.14
N LEU A 91 -1.65 7.77 11.30
CA LEU A 91 -2.26 6.87 10.33
C LEU A 91 -2.47 5.46 10.89
N SER A 92 -3.66 4.93 10.72
CA SER A 92 -3.93 3.50 10.92
C SER A 92 -3.32 2.66 9.79
N ASP A 93 -3.26 1.34 9.97
CA ASP A 93 -2.83 0.43 8.92
C ASP A 93 -3.72 0.49 7.68
N GLN A 94 -5.02 0.74 7.85
CA GLN A 94 -5.95 0.90 6.73
C GLN A 94 -5.72 2.23 6.01
N ASP A 95 -5.49 3.32 6.74
CA ASP A 95 -5.17 4.62 6.14
C ASP A 95 -3.92 4.54 5.28
N ILE A 96 -2.89 3.87 5.77
CA ILE A 96 -1.64 3.63 5.02
C ILE A 96 -1.92 2.86 3.73
N ARG A 97 -2.74 1.81 3.76
CA ARG A 97 -3.08 1.05 2.55
C ARG A 97 -3.89 1.88 1.56
N ASP A 98 -4.86 2.64 2.04
CA ASP A 98 -5.72 3.47 1.20
C ASP A 98 -4.90 4.58 0.51
N ILE A 99 -4.07 5.29 1.27
CA ILE A 99 -3.15 6.32 0.74
C ILE A 99 -2.20 5.72 -0.30
N ALA A 100 -1.64 4.56 -0.01
CA ALA A 100 -0.76 3.86 -0.94
C ALA A 100 -1.47 3.48 -2.24
N ALA A 101 -2.72 2.98 -2.16
CA ALA A 101 -3.53 2.64 -3.32
C ALA A 101 -3.87 3.88 -4.17
N TYR A 102 -4.10 5.02 -3.53
CA TYR A 102 -4.35 6.29 -4.21
C TYR A 102 -3.11 6.76 -4.98
N TYR A 103 -1.97 6.88 -4.32
CA TYR A 103 -0.74 7.34 -4.96
C TYR A 103 -0.26 6.41 -6.06
N ALA A 104 -0.38 5.10 -5.90
CA ALA A 104 0.01 4.14 -6.93
C ALA A 104 -0.78 4.29 -8.24
N ARG A 105 -2.00 4.82 -8.17
CA ARG A 105 -2.86 5.10 -9.34
C ARG A 105 -2.68 6.49 -9.92
N MET A 106 -1.97 7.39 -9.25
CA MET A 106 -1.63 8.68 -9.83
C MET A 106 -0.70 8.45 -11.02
N GLY A 107 -1.21 8.61 -12.23
CA GLY A 107 -0.42 8.52 -13.45
C GLY A 107 0.69 9.57 -13.41
N GLY A 108 1.89 9.10 -13.37
CA GLY A 108 3.11 9.89 -13.39
C GLY A 108 4.22 8.87 -13.28
N GLN A 109 4.87 8.55 -14.41
CA GLN A 109 6.05 7.72 -14.36
C GLN A 109 7.07 8.41 -13.45
N LEU A 110 7.58 7.65 -12.48
CA LEU A 110 8.83 7.99 -11.86
C LEU A 110 9.86 7.94 -13.01
N GLY A 111 10.01 9.07 -13.69
CA GLY A 111 11.09 9.22 -14.64
C GLY A 111 12.42 9.01 -13.92
N PRO A 112 13.48 8.60 -14.63
CA PRO A 112 14.81 8.59 -14.03
C PRO A 112 15.04 9.97 -13.41
N VAL A 113 15.55 9.99 -12.19
CA VAL A 113 16.00 11.23 -11.54
C VAL A 113 16.96 11.85 -12.54
N ALA A 114 16.60 12.99 -13.12
CA ALA A 114 17.56 13.76 -13.86
C ALA A 114 18.66 14.10 -12.85
N GLU A 115 19.81 13.49 -13.00
CA GLU A 115 21.00 13.90 -12.27
C GLU A 115 21.23 15.35 -12.68
N GLY A 116 21.03 16.24 -11.71
CA GLY A 116 21.21 17.66 -11.95
C GLY A 116 22.68 17.94 -12.24
N GLU A 117 22.92 18.56 -13.37
CA GLU A 117 24.15 19.28 -13.64
C GLU A 117 24.27 20.49 -12.71
#